data_f08d681de78297ffb165d564b827ded2
#
_entry.id   f08d681de78297ffb165d564b827ded2
#
_cell.length_a   1.000
_cell.length_b   1.000
_cell.length_c   1.000
_cell.angle_alpha   90.00
_cell.angle_beta   90.00
_cell.angle_gamma   90.00
#
_symmetry.space_group_name_H-M   'P 1'
#
loop_
_entity.id
_entity.type
_entity.pdbx_description
1 polymer ?
#
loop_
_entity_poly.entity_id
_entity_poly.type
_entity_poly.pdbx_seq_one_letter_code
_entity_poly.pdbx_strand_id
1 'polypeptide(L)'
;GQIVYPSDPGADALNAAVLAGEIDLTRPVRPPDSYDILSGGPTLTIEEKYPGDTYNLAFNLSAAGTVHPAILDPAVRKAIDHALDRQRVVDEVFLGHAVTCPSNWACGPNYDGELNPDLAITPFDPGQASQILEEAGHLDADGDGVRESTSGQPLEFRLVYASDFPPGQEIAAFISGWLSEIGITVKVEAVDWATWYDVVTSQRDFDMAIDVALGDIDPASMDYWHSCWAADAGGYSTSGYCNEEMDALVYEYWFSADEQARWVPMFEAQRMLHEDRPFVILAGPYQIQAYRNDRFEFPADTCYDGFGIFTPQGLLDASVK
;
A
#
# COMPACT_ATOMS: atom_id res chain seq x y z
N GLY A 1 3.35 -4.61 -37.29
CA GLY A 1 2.92 -3.27 -36.92
C GLY A 1 4.02 -2.51 -36.16
N GLN A 2 3.85 -1.25 -35.97
CA GLN A 2 4.77 -0.42 -35.20
C GLN A 2 4.03 0.04 -33.95
N ILE A 3 4.66 -0.09 -32.77
CA ILE A 3 4.19 0.50 -31.53
C ILE A 3 4.95 1.82 -31.35
N VAL A 4 4.22 2.90 -31.17
CA VAL A 4 4.79 4.24 -30.95
C VAL A 4 4.44 4.65 -29.53
N TYR A 5 5.47 4.88 -28.70
CA TYR A 5 5.30 5.43 -27.37
C TYR A 5 5.50 6.95 -27.43
N PRO A 6 4.45 7.78 -27.28
CA PRO A 6 4.64 9.19 -27.07
C PRO A 6 5.35 9.43 -25.72
N SER A 7 6.04 10.57 -25.61
CA SER A 7 6.54 11.01 -24.30
C SER A 7 5.36 11.12 -23.34
N ASP A 8 5.59 10.77 -22.07
CA ASP A 8 4.54 10.77 -21.05
C ASP A 8 4.08 12.21 -20.71
N PRO A 9 2.89 12.62 -21.15
CA PRO A 9 2.39 13.97 -20.90
C PRO A 9 1.56 14.08 -19.59
N GLY A 10 1.48 12.99 -18.80
CA GLY A 10 0.60 12.89 -17.64
C GLY A 10 -0.78 12.28 -17.95
N ALA A 11 -1.50 11.84 -16.90
CA ALA A 11 -2.75 11.09 -17.03
C ALA A 11 -3.84 11.86 -17.79
N ASP A 12 -4.05 13.13 -17.47
CA ASP A 12 -5.10 13.97 -18.11
C ASP A 12 -4.89 14.10 -19.62
N ALA A 13 -3.64 14.32 -20.04
CA ALA A 13 -3.33 14.45 -21.45
C ALA A 13 -3.44 13.10 -22.19
N LEU A 14 -3.11 11.98 -21.54
CA LEU A 14 -3.35 10.65 -22.09
C LEU A 14 -4.84 10.33 -22.24
N ASN A 15 -5.64 10.68 -21.24
CA ASN A 15 -7.09 10.51 -21.28
C ASN A 15 -7.70 11.34 -22.44
N ALA A 16 -7.29 12.60 -22.58
CA ALA A 16 -7.74 13.46 -23.68
C ALA A 16 -7.33 12.88 -25.05
N ALA A 17 -6.11 12.41 -25.20
CA ALA A 17 -5.58 11.87 -26.44
C ALA A 17 -6.29 10.58 -26.91
N VAL A 18 -6.58 9.65 -25.98
CA VAL A 18 -7.30 8.41 -26.32
C VAL A 18 -8.78 8.70 -26.67
N LEU A 19 -9.42 9.62 -25.96
CA LEU A 19 -10.79 10.07 -26.28
C LEU A 19 -10.86 10.75 -27.65
N ALA A 20 -9.86 11.56 -28.00
CA ALA A 20 -9.74 12.17 -29.31
C ALA A 20 -9.35 11.19 -30.43
N GLY A 21 -8.90 9.98 -30.10
CA GLY A 21 -8.42 8.99 -31.06
C GLY A 21 -7.02 9.29 -31.63
N GLU A 22 -6.25 10.12 -30.93
CA GLU A 22 -4.86 10.44 -31.26
C GLU A 22 -3.91 9.30 -30.86
N ILE A 23 -4.28 8.57 -29.79
CA ILE A 23 -3.62 7.32 -29.37
C ILE A 23 -4.66 6.20 -29.30
N ASP A 24 -4.19 4.96 -29.36
CA ASP A 24 -5.04 3.77 -29.41
C ASP A 24 -5.16 3.07 -28.06
N LEU A 25 -4.20 3.26 -27.15
CA LEU A 25 -4.11 2.61 -25.86
C LEU A 25 -3.46 3.59 -24.86
N THR A 26 -4.01 3.68 -23.63
CA THR A 26 -3.36 4.36 -22.52
C THR A 26 -2.38 3.41 -21.83
N ARG A 27 -1.35 3.96 -21.19
CA ARG A 27 -0.62 3.20 -20.18
C ARG A 27 -1.51 3.00 -18.94
N PRO A 28 -1.16 2.06 -18.04
CA PRO A 28 -1.82 1.97 -16.74
C PRO A 28 -1.73 3.30 -16.00
N VAL A 29 -2.85 3.79 -15.49
CA VAL A 29 -2.93 4.99 -14.67
C VAL A 29 -3.63 4.65 -13.36
N ARG A 30 -3.19 5.28 -12.26
CA ARG A 30 -3.75 5.05 -10.92
C ARG A 30 -4.82 6.07 -10.49
N PRO A 31 -4.92 7.28 -11.08
CA PRO A 31 -5.93 8.24 -10.65
C PRO A 31 -7.33 7.63 -10.80
N PRO A 32 -8.12 7.51 -9.71
CA PRO A 32 -9.44 6.89 -9.78
C PRO A 32 -10.41 7.66 -10.69
N ASP A 33 -10.30 8.97 -10.80
CA ASP A 33 -11.10 9.84 -11.66
C ASP A 33 -10.90 9.58 -13.16
N SER A 34 -9.81 8.94 -13.56
CA SER A 34 -9.62 8.51 -14.95
C SER A 34 -10.68 7.53 -15.42
N TYR A 35 -11.22 6.69 -14.53
CA TYR A 35 -12.27 5.74 -14.88
C TYR A 35 -13.54 6.48 -15.36
N ASP A 36 -14.01 7.45 -14.60
CA ASP A 36 -15.20 8.23 -14.93
C ASP A 36 -15.02 9.02 -16.24
N ILE A 37 -13.85 9.63 -16.43
CA ILE A 37 -13.53 10.39 -17.65
C ILE A 37 -13.55 9.46 -18.87
N LEU A 38 -12.92 8.29 -18.79
CA LEU A 38 -12.77 7.37 -19.90
C LEU A 38 -14.06 6.59 -20.20
N SER A 39 -14.90 6.34 -19.20
CA SER A 39 -16.19 5.63 -19.34
C SER A 39 -17.18 6.35 -20.26
N GLY A 40 -17.03 7.67 -20.44
CA GLY A 40 -17.81 8.47 -21.38
C GLY A 40 -17.44 8.24 -22.86
N GLY A 41 -16.36 7.53 -23.18
CA GLY A 41 -15.89 7.28 -24.53
C GLY A 41 -16.58 6.09 -25.21
N PRO A 42 -17.49 6.28 -26.20
CA PRO A 42 -18.27 5.18 -26.78
C PRO A 42 -17.44 4.15 -27.59
N THR A 43 -16.21 4.52 -27.92
CA THR A 43 -15.26 3.69 -28.68
C THR A 43 -14.11 3.18 -27.81
N LEU A 44 -14.27 3.28 -26.50
CA LEU A 44 -13.27 2.80 -25.54
C LEU A 44 -13.76 1.56 -24.82
N THR A 45 -12.86 0.65 -24.55
CA THR A 45 -12.99 -0.35 -23.48
C THR A 45 -12.03 0.03 -22.37
N ILE A 46 -12.52 -0.04 -21.14
CA ILE A 46 -11.73 0.21 -19.94
C ILE A 46 -11.44 -1.14 -19.29
N GLU A 47 -10.18 -1.37 -19.02
CA GLU A 47 -9.71 -2.49 -18.21
C GLU A 47 -9.27 -1.95 -16.85
N GLU A 48 -9.77 -2.60 -15.82
CA GLU A 48 -9.45 -2.31 -14.43
C GLU A 48 -8.81 -3.55 -13.83
N LYS A 49 -7.57 -3.44 -13.39
CA LYS A 49 -6.77 -4.56 -12.89
C LYS A 49 -6.08 -4.18 -11.59
N TYR A 50 -6.03 -5.12 -10.67
CA TYR A 50 -5.27 -4.97 -9.45
C TYR A 50 -3.82 -5.44 -9.66
N PRO A 51 -2.83 -4.54 -9.55
CA PRO A 51 -1.42 -4.88 -9.83
C PRO A 51 -0.70 -5.49 -8.62
N GLY A 52 -1.35 -5.53 -7.45
CA GLY A 52 -0.71 -5.91 -6.19
C GLY A 52 -0.18 -4.73 -5.35
N ASP A 53 -0.14 -3.53 -5.91
CA ASP A 53 0.35 -2.36 -5.19
C ASP A 53 -0.55 -2.03 -3.98
N THR A 54 0.06 -1.62 -2.87
CA THR A 54 -0.68 -1.19 -1.68
C THR A 54 -0.19 0.15 -1.15
N TYR A 55 -1.12 0.98 -0.68
CA TYR A 55 -0.83 2.13 0.17
C TYR A 55 -0.81 1.67 1.62
N ASN A 56 0.27 1.95 2.30
CA ASN A 56 0.52 1.50 3.66
C ASN A 56 0.78 2.68 4.60
N LEU A 57 0.41 2.53 5.86
CA LEU A 57 0.95 3.31 6.96
C LEU A 57 2.07 2.50 7.59
N ALA A 58 3.31 2.87 7.31
CA ALA A 58 4.50 2.23 7.87
C ALA A 58 4.88 2.89 9.21
N PHE A 59 5.37 2.09 10.15
CA PHE A 59 5.90 2.53 11.44
C PHE A 59 7.42 2.42 11.45
N ASN A 60 8.11 3.39 12.02
CA ASN A 60 9.55 3.30 12.18
C ASN A 60 9.91 2.35 13.33
N LEU A 61 10.37 1.18 12.99
CA LEU A 61 10.84 0.16 13.95
C LEU A 61 12.38 0.02 13.95
N SER A 62 13.07 0.91 13.23
CA SER A 62 14.52 0.89 13.12
C SER A 62 15.18 1.20 14.46
N ALA A 63 16.23 0.48 14.79
CA ALA A 63 17.11 0.82 15.91
C ALA A 63 17.98 2.06 15.64
N ALA A 64 18.08 2.47 14.36
CA ALA A 64 18.74 3.70 13.93
C ALA A 64 17.70 4.81 13.74
N GLY A 65 18.12 6.06 13.94
CA GLY A 65 17.25 7.22 13.73
C GLY A 65 16.50 7.70 14.97
N THR A 66 15.58 8.63 14.74
CA THR A 66 14.78 9.25 15.78
C THR A 66 13.32 8.82 15.62
N VAL A 67 12.80 8.17 16.64
CA VAL A 67 11.41 7.70 16.68
C VAL A 67 10.82 7.95 18.06
N HIS A 68 9.54 8.29 18.11
CA HIS A 68 8.83 8.37 19.36
C HIS A 68 8.72 6.97 20.01
N PRO A 69 9.18 6.77 21.27
CA PRO A 69 9.29 5.42 21.86
C PRO A 69 7.98 4.63 21.89
N ALA A 70 6.82 5.30 21.95
CA ALA A 70 5.53 4.62 21.94
C ALA A 70 5.20 3.93 20.60
N ILE A 71 5.82 4.30 19.48
CA ILE A 71 5.67 3.59 18.19
C ILE A 71 6.23 2.17 18.29
N LEU A 72 7.23 1.96 19.12
CA LEU A 72 7.83 0.64 19.34
C LEU A 72 6.93 -0.29 20.17
N ASP A 73 5.92 0.26 20.88
CA ASP A 73 4.93 -0.54 21.60
C ASP A 73 3.95 -1.20 20.61
N PRO A 74 3.87 -2.54 20.55
CA PRO A 74 2.90 -3.23 19.70
C PRO A 74 1.44 -2.86 19.99
N ALA A 75 1.11 -2.50 21.24
CA ALA A 75 -0.24 -2.10 21.61
C ALA A 75 -0.63 -0.78 20.93
N VAL A 76 0.29 0.18 20.81
CA VAL A 76 0.05 1.44 20.10
C VAL A 76 -0.20 1.19 18.62
N ARG A 77 0.63 0.37 17.96
CA ARG A 77 0.43 0.04 16.54
C ARG A 77 -0.88 -0.71 16.29
N LYS A 78 -1.24 -1.62 17.22
CA LYS A 78 -2.53 -2.32 17.18
C LYS A 78 -3.72 -1.38 17.37
N ALA A 79 -3.63 -0.43 18.26
CA ALA A 79 -4.67 0.57 18.44
C ALA A 79 -4.83 1.46 17.22
N ILE A 80 -3.71 1.91 16.63
CA ILE A 80 -3.73 2.66 15.36
C ILE A 80 -4.42 1.84 14.27
N ASP A 81 -4.09 0.55 14.13
CA ASP A 81 -4.70 -0.35 13.15
C ASP A 81 -6.24 -0.42 13.27
N HIS A 82 -6.77 -0.51 14.51
CA HIS A 82 -8.21 -0.46 14.76
C HIS A 82 -8.86 0.91 14.54
N ALA A 83 -8.09 1.99 14.59
CA ALA A 83 -8.59 3.34 14.41
C ALA A 83 -8.73 3.74 12.92
N LEU A 84 -8.22 2.95 11.96
CA LEU A 84 -8.20 3.30 10.54
C LEU A 84 -9.42 2.76 9.79
N ASP A 85 -10.25 3.65 9.23
CA ASP A 85 -11.37 3.32 8.36
C ASP A 85 -10.90 3.11 6.91
N ARG A 86 -10.46 1.89 6.61
CA ARG A 86 -9.96 1.51 5.28
C ARG A 86 -11.02 1.63 4.19
N GLN A 87 -12.29 1.31 4.54
CA GLN A 87 -13.36 1.40 3.56
C GLN A 87 -13.56 2.85 3.11
N ARG A 88 -13.41 3.79 4.01
CA ARG A 88 -13.48 5.21 3.67
C ARG A 88 -12.33 5.65 2.75
N VAL A 89 -11.12 5.09 2.92
CA VAL A 89 -10.02 5.32 1.96
C VAL A 89 -10.39 4.80 0.57
N VAL A 90 -10.96 3.60 0.48
CA VAL A 90 -11.43 3.03 -0.79
C VAL A 90 -12.50 3.92 -1.44
N ASP A 91 -13.51 4.32 -0.66
CA ASP A 91 -14.68 5.02 -1.19
C ASP A 91 -14.41 6.48 -1.55
N GLU A 92 -13.66 7.22 -0.72
CA GLU A 92 -13.48 8.65 -0.87
C GLU A 92 -12.17 9.02 -1.58
N VAL A 93 -11.05 8.31 -1.31
CA VAL A 93 -9.77 8.61 -1.97
C VAL A 93 -9.66 7.93 -3.33
N PHE A 94 -10.10 6.67 -3.41
CA PHE A 94 -10.01 5.88 -4.64
C PHE A 94 -11.35 5.73 -5.38
N LEU A 95 -12.41 6.42 -4.95
CA LEU A 95 -13.74 6.44 -5.58
C LEU A 95 -14.33 5.05 -5.85
N GLY A 96 -14.02 4.06 -5.01
CA GLY A 96 -14.40 2.67 -5.16
C GLY A 96 -13.45 1.83 -6.02
N HIS A 97 -12.39 2.42 -6.60
CA HIS A 97 -11.43 1.73 -7.46
C HIS A 97 -10.20 1.22 -6.67
N ALA A 98 -10.44 0.58 -5.56
CA ALA A 98 -9.43 -0.07 -4.73
C ALA A 98 -10.03 -1.24 -3.95
N VAL A 99 -9.17 -2.09 -3.40
CA VAL A 99 -9.54 -3.16 -2.47
C VAL A 99 -8.92 -2.93 -1.10
N THR A 100 -9.54 -3.51 -0.08
CA THR A 100 -8.94 -3.64 1.26
C THR A 100 -8.29 -5.00 1.39
N CYS A 101 -7.17 -5.09 2.10
CA CYS A 101 -6.35 -6.31 2.19
C CYS A 101 -5.87 -6.57 3.60
N PRO A 102 -5.81 -7.84 4.04
CA PRO A 102 -5.21 -8.21 5.32
C PRO A 102 -3.70 -8.41 5.25
N SER A 103 -3.13 -8.50 4.06
CA SER A 103 -1.70 -8.71 3.79
C SER A 103 -1.28 -7.89 2.58
N ASN A 104 -0.09 -7.30 2.59
CA ASN A 104 0.50 -6.65 1.39
C ASN A 104 0.97 -7.68 0.35
N TRP A 105 0.96 -8.92 0.71
CA TRP A 105 1.10 -10.05 -0.18
C TRP A 105 -0.29 -10.62 -0.49
N ALA A 106 -0.50 -11.02 -1.73
CA ALA A 106 -1.71 -11.71 -2.13
C ALA A 106 -3.03 -10.93 -1.86
N CYS A 107 -3.05 -9.66 -2.21
CA CYS A 107 -4.25 -8.84 -2.16
C CYS A 107 -5.00 -8.91 -3.49
N GLY A 108 -6.32 -9.08 -3.42
CA GLY A 108 -7.19 -9.06 -4.60
C GLY A 108 -7.39 -10.41 -5.30
N PRO A 109 -8.22 -10.42 -6.33
CA PRO A 109 -8.77 -11.67 -6.91
C PRO A 109 -7.77 -12.54 -7.69
N ASN A 110 -6.58 -12.02 -8.00
CA ASN A 110 -5.59 -12.75 -8.77
C ASN A 110 -4.68 -13.65 -7.91
N TYR A 111 -4.81 -13.59 -6.59
CA TYR A 111 -3.94 -14.25 -5.62
C TYR A 111 -4.65 -15.35 -4.82
N ASP A 112 -5.64 -16.01 -5.44
CA ASP A 112 -6.36 -17.11 -4.83
C ASP A 112 -5.38 -18.24 -4.42
N GLY A 113 -5.35 -18.56 -3.12
CA GLY A 113 -4.49 -19.60 -2.53
C GLY A 113 -3.12 -19.12 -2.05
N GLU A 114 -2.76 -17.86 -2.29
CA GLU A 114 -1.49 -17.25 -1.84
C GLU A 114 -1.65 -16.43 -0.56
N LEU A 115 -2.87 -16.01 -0.26
CA LEU A 115 -3.22 -15.36 0.99
C LEU A 115 -3.44 -16.40 2.08
N ASN A 116 -2.84 -16.20 3.25
CA ASN A 116 -3.16 -17.00 4.43
C ASN A 116 -4.66 -16.90 4.74
N PRO A 117 -5.42 -18.00 4.68
CA PRO A 117 -6.87 -17.99 4.82
C PRO A 117 -7.34 -17.61 6.25
N ASP A 118 -6.46 -17.64 7.23
CA ASP A 118 -6.77 -17.31 8.62
C ASP A 118 -6.59 -15.80 8.91
N LEU A 119 -6.03 -15.03 7.96
CA LEU A 119 -5.89 -13.60 8.11
C LEU A 119 -7.20 -12.88 7.81
N ALA A 120 -7.55 -11.94 8.68
CA ALA A 120 -8.67 -11.04 8.50
C ALA A 120 -8.21 -9.58 8.57
N ILE A 121 -8.90 -8.72 7.83
CA ILE A 121 -8.70 -7.28 7.94
C ILE A 121 -9.09 -6.84 9.35
N THR A 122 -8.22 -6.10 10.03
CA THR A 122 -8.53 -5.51 11.33
C THR A 122 -9.76 -4.60 11.18
N PRO A 123 -10.85 -4.83 11.95
CA PRO A 123 -12.05 -4.03 11.84
C PRO A 123 -11.80 -2.60 12.34
N PHE A 124 -12.44 -1.63 11.68
CA PHE A 124 -12.49 -0.26 12.17
C PHE A 124 -13.32 -0.21 13.45
N ASP A 125 -12.66 0.04 14.57
CA ASP A 125 -13.26 0.13 15.92
C ASP A 125 -12.46 1.09 16.80
N PRO A 126 -12.76 2.40 16.76
CA PRO A 126 -12.09 3.40 17.62
C PRO A 126 -12.29 3.15 19.11
N GLY A 127 -13.40 2.49 19.49
CA GLY A 127 -13.65 2.10 20.87
C GLY A 127 -12.67 1.02 21.35
N GLN A 128 -12.45 0.01 20.53
CA GLN A 128 -11.44 -1.02 20.78
C GLN A 128 -10.02 -0.44 20.76
N ALA A 129 -9.73 0.51 19.86
CA ALA A 129 -8.45 1.22 19.81
C ALA A 129 -8.16 1.95 21.11
N SER A 130 -9.15 2.71 21.62
CA SER A 130 -9.05 3.42 22.90
C SER A 130 -8.84 2.46 24.08
N GLN A 131 -9.56 1.34 24.11
CA GLN A 131 -9.40 0.33 25.16
C GLN A 131 -8.00 -0.29 25.17
N ILE A 132 -7.44 -0.60 23.98
CA ILE A 132 -6.09 -1.15 23.85
C ILE A 132 -5.06 -0.17 24.44
N LEU A 133 -5.18 1.13 24.13
CA LEU A 133 -4.29 2.16 24.67
C LEU A 133 -4.39 2.26 26.20
N GLU A 134 -5.60 2.21 26.73
CA GLU A 134 -5.84 2.25 28.18
C GLU A 134 -5.27 1.04 28.91
N GLU A 135 -5.49 -0.17 28.39
CA GLU A 135 -4.93 -1.41 28.93
C GLU A 135 -3.39 -1.42 28.90
N ALA A 136 -2.79 -0.79 27.89
CA ALA A 136 -1.34 -0.62 27.77
C ALA A 136 -0.78 0.52 28.66
N GLY A 137 -1.66 1.29 29.34
CA GLY A 137 -1.26 2.36 30.23
C GLY A 137 -1.02 3.72 29.55
N HIS A 138 -1.47 3.87 28.31
CA HIS A 138 -1.46 5.15 27.59
C HIS A 138 -2.75 5.92 27.90
N LEU A 139 -2.68 6.84 28.84
CA LEU A 139 -3.83 7.57 29.39
C LEU A 139 -3.70 9.07 29.14
N ASP A 140 -4.81 9.76 28.98
CA ASP A 140 -4.88 11.21 29.03
C ASP A 140 -4.88 11.60 30.52
N ALA A 141 -3.70 11.85 31.08
CA ALA A 141 -3.51 12.04 32.53
C ALA A 141 -3.76 13.48 32.97
N ASP A 142 -3.59 14.46 32.09
CA ASP A 142 -3.80 15.86 32.38
C ASP A 142 -5.13 16.43 31.85
N GLY A 143 -5.84 15.67 31.03
CA GLY A 143 -7.18 15.97 30.53
C GLY A 143 -7.19 16.95 29.35
N ASP A 144 -6.09 17.06 28.62
CA ASP A 144 -5.98 17.94 27.46
C ASP A 144 -6.50 17.31 26.14
N GLY A 145 -6.85 16.01 26.17
CA GLY A 145 -7.38 15.24 25.05
C GLY A 145 -6.29 14.48 24.29
N VAL A 146 -5.02 14.61 24.66
CA VAL A 146 -3.91 13.84 24.13
C VAL A 146 -3.45 12.83 25.18
N ARG A 147 -3.26 11.59 24.79
CA ARG A 147 -2.78 10.56 25.72
C ARG A 147 -1.27 10.68 25.91
N GLU A 148 -0.80 10.36 27.11
CA GLU A 148 0.63 10.19 27.40
C GLU A 148 1.02 8.72 27.27
N SER A 149 2.26 8.51 26.84
CA SER A 149 2.93 7.22 26.93
C SER A 149 3.17 6.82 28.39
N THR A 150 3.49 5.57 28.65
CA THR A 150 3.87 5.08 29.99
C THR A 150 5.09 5.80 30.58
N SER A 151 5.86 6.53 29.76
CA SER A 151 6.96 7.40 30.20
C SER A 151 6.54 8.86 30.44
N GLY A 152 5.26 9.19 30.24
CA GLY A 152 4.72 10.53 30.42
C GLY A 152 4.95 11.48 29.23
N GLN A 153 5.31 10.97 28.06
CA GLN A 153 5.41 11.76 26.84
C GLN A 153 4.07 11.75 26.10
N PRO A 154 3.59 12.90 25.60
CA PRO A 154 2.35 12.93 24.83
C PRO A 154 2.48 12.07 23.57
N LEU A 155 1.42 11.36 23.18
CA LEU A 155 1.37 10.59 21.94
C LEU A 155 1.22 11.53 20.74
N GLU A 156 2.30 12.19 20.39
CA GLU A 156 2.43 13.07 19.24
C GLU A 156 3.38 12.45 18.22
N PHE A 157 2.87 12.06 17.06
CA PHE A 157 3.65 11.37 16.03
C PHE A 157 3.82 12.20 14.76
N ARG A 158 4.99 12.12 14.15
CA ARG A 158 5.26 12.67 12.81
C ARG A 158 4.82 11.69 11.75
N LEU A 159 4.00 12.14 10.81
CA LEU A 159 3.57 11.39 9.64
C LEU A 159 4.14 12.04 8.38
N VAL A 160 5.07 11.36 7.72
CA VAL A 160 5.71 11.85 6.50
C VAL A 160 5.06 11.20 5.28
N TYR A 161 4.74 12.00 4.24
CA TYR A 161 4.27 11.46 2.96
C TYR A 161 4.90 12.21 1.79
N ALA A 162 5.02 11.52 0.64
CA ALA A 162 5.53 12.12 -0.57
C ALA A 162 4.43 12.89 -1.29
N SER A 163 4.60 14.22 -1.44
CA SER A 163 3.63 15.12 -2.09
C SER A 163 3.45 14.85 -3.59
N ASP A 164 4.39 14.12 -4.19
CA ASP A 164 4.32 13.68 -5.59
C ASP A 164 3.29 12.55 -5.82
N PHE A 165 2.76 11.97 -4.74
CA PHE A 165 1.69 10.97 -4.78
C PHE A 165 0.38 11.60 -4.31
N PRO A 166 -0.52 12.01 -5.22
CA PRO A 166 -1.73 12.78 -4.89
C PRO A 166 -2.62 12.18 -3.79
N PRO A 167 -2.84 10.86 -3.69
CA PRO A 167 -3.64 10.28 -2.62
C PRO A 167 -3.06 10.50 -1.21
N GLY A 168 -1.75 10.72 -1.10
CA GLY A 168 -1.05 10.84 0.19
C GLY A 168 -1.57 11.97 1.07
N GLN A 169 -1.94 13.10 0.49
CA GLN A 169 -2.47 14.24 1.25
C GLN A 169 -3.81 13.92 1.92
N GLU A 170 -4.73 13.32 1.18
CA GLU A 170 -6.07 13.01 1.68
C GLU A 170 -6.01 11.86 2.70
N ILE A 171 -5.21 10.84 2.42
CA ILE A 171 -4.95 9.74 3.35
C ILE A 171 -4.34 10.27 4.66
N ALA A 172 -3.35 11.17 4.59
CA ALA A 172 -2.74 11.76 5.79
C ALA A 172 -3.74 12.58 6.62
N ALA A 173 -4.66 13.29 5.96
CA ALA A 173 -5.72 14.03 6.64
C ALA A 173 -6.70 13.09 7.36
N PHE A 174 -7.10 11.98 6.74
CA PHE A 174 -7.94 10.97 7.38
C PHE A 174 -7.24 10.33 8.57
N ILE A 175 -5.98 9.88 8.43
CA ILE A 175 -5.21 9.32 9.52
C ILE A 175 -5.12 10.29 10.70
N SER A 176 -4.82 11.57 10.44
CA SER A 176 -4.75 12.59 11.49
C SER A 176 -6.08 12.76 12.22
N GLY A 177 -7.21 12.77 11.48
CA GLY A 177 -8.55 12.85 12.05
C GLY A 177 -8.88 11.65 12.94
N TRP A 178 -8.72 10.44 12.44
CA TRP A 178 -9.04 9.21 13.17
C TRP A 178 -8.17 9.02 14.42
N LEU A 179 -6.88 9.31 14.33
CA LEU A 179 -5.98 9.17 15.47
C LEU A 179 -6.27 10.22 16.56
N SER A 180 -6.71 11.42 16.16
CA SER A 180 -7.17 12.44 17.12
C SER A 180 -8.38 11.97 17.94
N GLU A 181 -9.29 11.17 17.36
CA GLU A 181 -10.46 10.61 18.06
C GLU A 181 -10.08 9.64 19.20
N ILE A 182 -8.89 9.04 19.14
CA ILE A 182 -8.38 8.12 20.16
C ILE A 182 -7.28 8.73 21.04
N GLY A 183 -7.09 10.07 20.98
CA GLY A 183 -6.14 10.80 21.80
C GLY A 183 -4.69 10.74 21.32
N ILE A 184 -4.47 10.57 20.02
CA ILE A 184 -3.14 10.63 19.38
C ILE A 184 -3.08 11.84 18.45
N THR A 185 -2.10 12.72 18.64
CA THR A 185 -1.84 13.85 17.75
C THR A 185 -0.90 13.45 16.61
N VAL A 186 -1.21 13.88 15.39
CA VAL A 186 -0.38 13.61 14.21
C VAL A 186 0.10 14.92 13.60
N LYS A 187 1.43 15.06 13.49
CA LYS A 187 2.10 16.15 12.78
C LYS A 187 2.39 15.70 11.35
N VAL A 188 1.59 16.16 10.40
CA VAL A 188 1.69 15.78 9.00
C VAL A 188 2.76 16.61 8.30
N GLU A 189 3.69 15.94 7.62
CA GLU A 189 4.79 16.53 6.86
C GLU A 189 4.73 16.07 5.40
N ALA A 190 4.46 17.01 4.49
CA ALA A 190 4.49 16.77 3.05
C ALA A 190 5.87 17.15 2.50
N VAL A 191 6.55 16.23 1.85
CA VAL A 191 7.87 16.44 1.24
C VAL A 191 7.88 15.90 -0.18
N ASP A 192 8.83 16.33 -1.02
CA ASP A 192 9.02 15.68 -2.32
C ASP A 192 9.56 14.26 -2.17
N TRP A 193 9.41 13.42 -3.23
CA TRP A 193 9.82 12.02 -3.21
C TRP A 193 11.27 11.80 -2.81
N ALA A 194 12.20 12.63 -3.31
CA ALA A 194 13.62 12.45 -3.00
C ALA A 194 13.91 12.72 -1.52
N THR A 195 13.28 13.76 -0.96
CA THR A 195 13.35 14.07 0.47
C THR A 195 12.67 12.98 1.31
N TRP A 196 11.50 12.48 0.87
CA TRP A 196 10.81 11.37 1.54
C TRP A 196 11.72 10.14 1.62
N TYR A 197 12.31 9.78 0.49
CA TYR A 197 13.22 8.63 0.42
C TYR A 197 14.41 8.79 1.37
N ASP A 198 15.04 9.97 1.41
CA ASP A 198 16.16 10.22 2.31
C ASP A 198 15.76 10.18 3.78
N VAL A 199 14.68 10.87 4.17
CA VAL A 199 14.18 10.92 5.56
C VAL A 199 13.76 9.53 6.04
N VAL A 200 13.05 8.78 5.21
CA VAL A 200 12.45 7.49 5.61
C VAL A 200 13.44 6.34 5.52
N THR A 201 14.21 6.22 4.43
CA THR A 201 15.07 5.05 4.24
C THR A 201 16.49 5.25 4.73
N SER A 202 17.07 6.47 4.56
CA SER A 202 18.46 6.74 4.88
C SER A 202 18.64 7.25 6.31
N GLN A 203 17.88 8.29 6.69
CA GLN A 203 18.00 8.93 8.00
C GLN A 203 17.20 8.21 9.09
N ARG A 204 16.11 7.53 8.72
CA ARG A 204 15.16 6.92 9.67
C ARG A 204 14.61 7.95 10.68
N ASP A 205 14.36 9.18 10.23
CA ASP A 205 13.89 10.29 11.06
C ASP A 205 12.40 10.56 10.82
N PHE A 206 11.55 9.65 11.28
CA PHE A 206 10.09 9.72 11.21
C PHE A 206 9.48 8.78 12.29
N ASP A 207 8.19 8.96 12.59
CA ASP A 207 7.43 8.01 13.42
C ASP A 207 6.58 7.10 12.54
N MET A 208 5.85 7.72 11.60
CA MET A 208 4.98 7.06 10.64
C MET A 208 5.26 7.62 9.24
N ALA A 209 5.08 6.79 8.22
CA ALA A 209 5.16 7.21 6.83
C ALA A 209 4.04 6.60 5.99
N ILE A 210 3.48 7.38 5.05
CA ILE A 210 2.66 6.79 3.99
C ILE A 210 3.61 6.28 2.92
N ASP A 211 3.53 4.97 2.70
CA ASP A 211 4.37 4.22 1.77
C ASP A 211 3.53 3.57 0.69
N VAL A 212 4.12 3.33 -0.47
CA VAL A 212 3.52 2.53 -1.55
C VAL A 212 4.40 1.32 -1.78
N ALA A 213 3.95 0.16 -1.28
CA ALA A 213 4.58 -1.10 -1.63
C ALA A 213 4.14 -1.50 -3.05
N LEU A 214 5.10 -1.76 -3.91
CA LEU A 214 4.82 -2.27 -5.24
C LEU A 214 4.49 -3.76 -5.16
N GLY A 215 3.39 -4.15 -5.81
CA GLY A 215 3.02 -5.54 -5.93
C GLY A 215 4.04 -6.33 -6.74
N ASP A 216 4.26 -7.56 -6.33
CA ASP A 216 5.06 -8.52 -7.06
C ASP A 216 4.29 -9.84 -7.14
N ILE A 217 4.48 -10.57 -8.22
CA ILE A 217 3.87 -11.89 -8.40
C ILE A 217 4.55 -12.99 -7.60
N ASP A 218 5.74 -12.75 -7.07
CA ASP A 218 6.48 -13.72 -6.29
C ASP A 218 6.55 -13.28 -4.81
N PRO A 219 6.05 -14.11 -3.86
CA PRO A 219 6.17 -13.87 -2.43
C PRO A 219 7.61 -13.67 -1.94
N ALA A 220 8.57 -14.08 -2.72
CA ALA A 220 9.97 -13.80 -2.48
C ALA A 220 10.30 -12.31 -2.32
N SER A 221 9.46 -11.42 -2.85
CA SER A 221 9.61 -9.98 -2.63
C SER A 221 9.44 -9.56 -1.17
N MET A 222 8.85 -10.39 -0.30
CA MET A 222 8.83 -10.15 1.15
C MET A 222 10.25 -10.05 1.74
N ASP A 223 11.21 -10.84 1.22
CA ASP A 223 12.61 -10.73 1.61
C ASP A 223 13.17 -9.33 1.30
N TYR A 224 12.78 -8.76 0.18
CA TYR A 224 13.24 -7.45 -0.27
C TYR A 224 12.75 -6.29 0.60
N TRP A 225 11.54 -6.41 1.17
CA TRP A 225 10.89 -5.34 1.91
C TRP A 225 10.92 -5.51 3.42
N HIS A 226 11.04 -6.73 3.92
CA HIS A 226 10.80 -7.04 5.33
C HIS A 226 11.89 -7.89 5.99
N SER A 227 12.94 -8.27 5.27
CA SER A 227 14.06 -9.01 5.86
C SER A 227 14.98 -8.12 6.69
N CYS A 228 15.74 -8.75 7.57
CA CYS A 228 16.72 -8.05 8.40
C CYS A 228 17.81 -7.34 7.57
N TRP A 229 18.20 -7.87 6.42
CA TRP A 229 19.16 -7.18 5.56
C TRP A 229 18.57 -5.93 4.90
N ALA A 230 17.25 -5.91 4.65
CA ALA A 230 16.55 -4.73 4.11
C ALA A 230 16.29 -3.66 5.18
N ALA A 231 16.35 -4.02 6.47
CA ALA A 231 16.08 -3.15 7.60
C ALA A 231 17.19 -2.13 7.88
N ASP A 232 18.42 -2.38 7.39
CA ASP A 232 19.54 -1.47 7.57
C ASP A 232 19.29 -0.10 6.94
N ALA A 233 19.93 0.94 7.48
CA ALA A 233 19.82 2.30 6.93
C ALA A 233 20.28 2.32 5.45
N GLY A 234 19.42 2.82 4.57
CA GLY A 234 19.60 2.79 3.13
C GLY A 234 19.15 1.48 2.47
N GLY A 235 18.61 0.51 3.23
CA GLY A 235 17.90 -0.65 2.70
C GLY A 235 16.49 -0.30 2.21
N TYR A 236 15.82 -1.26 1.61
CA TYR A 236 14.51 -1.05 0.98
C TYR A 236 13.33 -1.06 1.96
N SER A 237 13.50 -1.59 3.19
CA SER A 237 12.43 -1.63 4.18
C SER A 237 12.09 -0.24 4.69
N THR A 238 10.90 0.25 4.42
CA THR A 238 10.40 1.52 4.96
C THR A 238 10.34 1.48 6.49
N SER A 239 9.84 0.40 7.08
CA SER A 239 9.68 0.28 8.53
C SER A 239 10.99 0.01 9.29
N GLY A 240 12.03 -0.51 8.63
CA GLY A 240 13.20 -1.04 9.32
C GLY A 240 12.91 -2.27 10.20
N TYR A 241 11.82 -2.97 9.90
CA TYR A 241 11.47 -4.22 10.58
C TYR A 241 12.52 -5.30 10.34
N CYS A 242 12.89 -6.02 11.39
CA CYS A 242 13.83 -7.13 11.33
C CYS A 242 13.35 -8.22 12.28
N ASN A 243 13.12 -9.42 11.73
CA ASN A 243 12.79 -10.61 12.49
C ASN A 243 13.44 -11.83 11.80
N GLU A 244 14.46 -12.40 12.44
CA GLU A 244 15.24 -13.53 11.90
C GLU A 244 14.39 -14.81 11.71
N GLU A 245 13.30 -14.99 12.48
CA GLU A 245 12.38 -16.10 12.31
C GLU A 245 11.59 -15.94 11.02
N MET A 246 11.14 -14.73 10.73
CA MET A 246 10.47 -14.42 9.46
C MET A 246 11.42 -14.62 8.27
N ASP A 247 12.68 -14.16 8.37
CA ASP A 247 13.69 -14.38 7.33
C ASP A 247 13.86 -15.87 7.04
N ALA A 248 13.92 -16.71 8.09
CA ALA A 248 14.03 -18.15 7.94
C ALA A 248 12.83 -18.76 7.20
N LEU A 249 11.59 -18.29 7.47
CA LEU A 249 10.39 -18.75 6.78
C LEU A 249 10.40 -18.37 5.30
N VAL A 250 10.83 -17.14 4.95
CA VAL A 250 10.97 -16.71 3.57
C VAL A 250 12.02 -17.53 2.82
N TYR A 251 13.15 -17.84 3.45
CA TYR A 251 14.16 -18.74 2.87
C TYR A 251 13.63 -20.17 2.71
N GLU A 252 12.84 -20.68 3.65
CA GLU A 252 12.21 -21.99 3.52
C GLU A 252 11.26 -22.03 2.31
N TYR A 253 10.46 -20.97 2.09
CA TYR A 253 9.65 -20.82 0.89
C TYR A 253 10.50 -20.90 -0.38
N TRP A 254 11.61 -20.17 -0.45
CA TRP A 254 12.44 -20.09 -1.65
C TRP A 254 13.08 -21.42 -2.04
N PHE A 255 13.54 -22.17 -1.05
CA PHE A 255 14.29 -23.40 -1.27
C PHE A 255 13.44 -24.67 -1.23
N SER A 256 12.14 -24.56 -0.98
CA SER A 256 11.23 -25.70 -1.02
C SER A 256 11.08 -26.22 -2.45
N ALA A 257 11.31 -27.52 -2.63
CA ALA A 257 11.07 -28.20 -3.90
C ALA A 257 9.61 -28.63 -4.08
N ASP A 258 8.80 -28.59 -3.02
CA ASP A 258 7.38 -28.91 -3.01
C ASP A 258 6.56 -27.65 -3.19
N GLU A 259 5.90 -27.55 -4.33
CA GLU A 259 5.13 -26.37 -4.74
C GLU A 259 3.93 -26.06 -3.82
N GLN A 260 3.36 -27.07 -3.18
CA GLN A 260 2.26 -26.87 -2.22
C GLN A 260 2.78 -26.63 -0.80
N ALA A 261 3.78 -27.38 -0.36
CA ALA A 261 4.32 -27.26 0.99
C ALA A 261 4.99 -25.92 1.25
N ARG A 262 5.53 -25.26 0.21
CA ARG A 262 6.21 -23.95 0.35
C ARG A 262 5.29 -22.82 0.84
N TRP A 263 3.96 -22.95 0.69
CA TRP A 263 3.03 -21.93 1.18
C TRP A 263 2.87 -21.93 2.69
N VAL A 264 3.16 -23.04 3.38
CA VAL A 264 3.06 -23.12 4.86
C VAL A 264 3.95 -22.09 5.57
N PRO A 265 5.26 -22.02 5.30
CA PRO A 265 6.12 -20.99 5.90
C PRO A 265 5.71 -19.58 5.45
N MET A 266 5.22 -19.41 4.23
CA MET A 266 4.76 -18.09 3.74
C MET A 266 3.51 -17.61 4.47
N PHE A 267 2.55 -18.48 4.75
CA PHE A 267 1.38 -18.14 5.56
C PHE A 267 1.76 -17.75 6.99
N GLU A 268 2.76 -18.39 7.55
CA GLU A 268 3.28 -18.03 8.86
C GLU A 268 3.98 -16.66 8.84
N ALA A 269 4.79 -16.38 7.81
CA ALA A 269 5.40 -15.05 7.62
C ALA A 269 4.35 -13.95 7.50
N GLN A 270 3.26 -14.17 6.74
CA GLN A 270 2.14 -13.24 6.65
C GLN A 270 1.47 -13.02 8.02
N ARG A 271 1.29 -14.08 8.81
CA ARG A 271 0.73 -13.97 10.17
C ARG A 271 1.63 -13.14 11.07
N MET A 272 2.95 -13.36 11.04
CA MET A 272 3.91 -12.60 11.83
C MET A 272 3.88 -11.11 11.48
N LEU A 273 3.88 -10.75 10.19
CA LEU A 273 3.76 -9.35 9.76
C LEU A 273 2.44 -8.73 10.21
N HIS A 274 1.34 -9.48 10.14
CA HIS A 274 0.04 -9.01 10.61
C HIS A 274 0.01 -8.80 12.14
N GLU A 275 0.70 -9.64 12.91
CA GLU A 275 0.77 -9.50 14.38
C GLU A 275 1.74 -8.41 14.83
N ASP A 276 2.91 -8.32 14.23
CA ASP A 276 3.94 -7.35 14.58
C ASP A 276 3.64 -5.94 14.07
N ARG A 277 2.83 -5.83 13.02
CA ARG A 277 2.41 -4.56 12.41
C ARG A 277 3.57 -3.60 12.15
N PRO A 278 4.56 -3.98 11.35
CA PRO A 278 5.55 -3.01 10.90
C PRO A 278 4.93 -1.95 9.97
N PHE A 279 3.80 -2.27 9.39
CA PHE A 279 2.94 -1.40 8.59
C PHE A 279 1.48 -1.88 8.68
N VAL A 280 0.57 -0.97 8.30
CA VAL A 280 -0.85 -1.25 8.18
C VAL A 280 -1.27 -0.93 6.75
N ILE A 281 -1.92 -1.88 6.07
CA ILE A 281 -2.41 -1.67 4.72
C ILE A 281 -3.67 -0.81 4.76
N LEU A 282 -3.68 0.24 3.96
CA LEU A 282 -4.79 1.19 3.86
C LEU A 282 -5.71 0.84 2.69
N ALA A 283 -5.14 0.63 1.50
CA ALA A 283 -5.86 0.25 0.31
C ALA A 283 -4.92 -0.30 -0.77
N GLY A 284 -5.45 -1.15 -1.65
CA GLY A 284 -4.81 -1.61 -2.88
C GLY A 284 -5.52 -1.05 -4.11
N PRO A 285 -5.03 0.03 -4.74
CA PRO A 285 -5.70 0.66 -5.86
C PRO A 285 -5.62 -0.18 -7.13
N TYR A 286 -6.69 -0.16 -7.92
CA TYR A 286 -6.67 -0.69 -9.27
C TYR A 286 -5.84 0.20 -10.19
N GLN A 287 -5.24 -0.41 -11.20
CA GLN A 287 -4.73 0.29 -12.37
C GLN A 287 -5.80 0.30 -13.46
N ILE A 288 -5.96 1.46 -14.08
CA ILE A 288 -6.97 1.71 -15.10
C ILE A 288 -6.27 1.89 -16.43
N GLN A 289 -6.71 1.15 -17.44
CA GLN A 289 -6.25 1.25 -18.82
C GLN A 289 -7.46 1.39 -19.76
N ALA A 290 -7.31 2.16 -20.82
CA ALA A 290 -8.31 2.26 -21.87
C ALA A 290 -7.70 1.99 -23.23
N TYR A 291 -8.46 1.33 -24.10
CA TYR A 291 -8.07 1.12 -25.49
C TYR A 291 -9.24 1.34 -26.45
N ARG A 292 -8.91 1.66 -27.69
CA ARG A 292 -9.86 1.83 -28.81
C ARG A 292 -10.45 0.50 -29.23
N ASN A 293 -11.69 0.22 -28.81
CA ASN A 293 -12.40 -1.00 -29.13
C ASN A 293 -12.97 -1.05 -30.56
N ASP A 294 -12.98 0.07 -31.25
CA ASP A 294 -13.31 0.17 -32.68
C ASP A 294 -12.13 -0.18 -33.58
N ARG A 295 -10.92 -0.24 -33.05
CA ARG A 295 -9.68 -0.55 -33.79
C ARG A 295 -9.02 -1.85 -33.35
N PHE A 296 -9.10 -2.18 -32.10
CA PHE A 296 -8.41 -3.32 -31.49
C PHE A 296 -9.35 -4.16 -30.65
N GLU A 297 -8.98 -5.43 -30.52
CA GLU A 297 -9.57 -6.38 -29.60
C GLU A 297 -8.44 -7.06 -28.83
N PHE A 298 -8.54 -7.07 -27.52
CA PHE A 298 -7.63 -7.78 -26.64
C PHE A 298 -8.37 -8.97 -26.03
N PRO A 299 -7.73 -10.16 -25.94
CA PRO A 299 -8.32 -11.31 -25.26
C PRO A 299 -8.58 -10.97 -23.78
N ALA A 300 -9.66 -11.52 -23.23
CA ALA A 300 -10.09 -11.24 -21.85
C ALA A 300 -9.05 -11.61 -20.77
N ASP A 301 -8.14 -12.54 -21.08
CA ASP A 301 -7.15 -13.11 -20.15
C ASP A 301 -5.72 -12.59 -20.39
N THR A 302 -5.54 -11.46 -21.06
CA THR A 302 -4.20 -10.90 -21.34
C THR A 302 -3.53 -10.24 -20.15
N CYS A 303 -4.06 -10.40 -18.97
CA CYS A 303 -3.45 -9.86 -17.76
C CYS A 303 -2.40 -10.81 -17.22
N TYR A 304 -1.19 -10.70 -17.72
CA TYR A 304 -0.01 -11.25 -17.08
C TYR A 304 0.61 -10.19 -16.19
N ASP A 305 0.93 -10.56 -14.96
CA ASP A 305 1.78 -9.80 -14.03
C ASP A 305 1.22 -8.46 -13.51
N GLY A 306 -0.11 -8.29 -13.41
CA GLY A 306 -0.70 -7.06 -12.86
C GLY A 306 -0.57 -5.81 -13.76
N PHE A 307 0.17 -5.87 -14.87
CA PHE A 307 0.39 -4.73 -15.77
C PHE A 307 -0.67 -4.57 -16.88
N GLY A 308 -1.75 -5.36 -16.81
CA GLY A 308 -2.85 -5.25 -17.76
C GLY A 308 -2.45 -5.57 -19.19
N ILE A 309 -3.17 -4.98 -20.15
CA ILE A 309 -2.93 -5.17 -21.60
C ILE A 309 -1.64 -4.51 -22.11
N PHE A 310 -0.96 -3.70 -21.29
CA PHE A 310 0.29 -3.03 -21.68
C PHE A 310 1.53 -3.91 -21.50
N THR A 311 1.36 -5.21 -21.39
CA THR A 311 2.48 -6.15 -21.39
C THR A 311 2.90 -6.49 -22.82
N PRO A 312 4.15 -6.92 -23.06
CA PRO A 312 4.55 -7.41 -24.38
C PRO A 312 3.64 -8.51 -24.91
N GLN A 313 3.15 -9.40 -24.05
CA GLN A 313 2.24 -10.48 -24.44
C GLN A 313 0.86 -9.93 -24.80
N GLY A 314 0.29 -9.03 -23.97
CA GLY A 314 -1.00 -8.40 -24.28
C GLY A 314 -1.00 -7.66 -25.62
N LEU A 315 0.11 -6.97 -25.95
CA LEU A 315 0.28 -6.29 -27.23
C LEU A 315 0.47 -7.27 -28.42
N LEU A 316 1.09 -8.45 -28.19
CA LEU A 316 1.22 -9.50 -29.21
C LEU A 316 -0.10 -10.20 -29.49
N ASP A 317 -0.95 -10.35 -28.49
CA ASP A 317 -2.24 -11.03 -28.57
C ASP A 317 -3.36 -10.10 -29.09
N ALA A 318 -3.09 -8.79 -29.20
CA ALA A 318 -4.01 -7.83 -29.76
C ALA A 318 -4.33 -8.13 -31.23
N SER A 319 -5.60 -8.14 -31.60
CA SER A 319 -6.05 -8.20 -32.97
C SER A 319 -6.58 -6.86 -33.46
N VAL A 320 -6.29 -6.53 -34.72
CA VAL A 320 -6.82 -5.33 -35.42
C VAL A 320 -8.19 -5.68 -35.99
N LYS A 321 -9.19 -4.88 -35.75
CA LYS A 321 -10.54 -5.03 -36.32
C LYS A 321 -10.64 -4.48 -37.70
#